data_c1586cd7195a44d41cd49f034abee40d
#
_entry.id   c1586cd7195a44d41cd49f034abee40d
#
_cell.length_a   1.000
_cell.length_b   1.000
_cell.length_c   1.000
_cell.angle_alpha   90.00
_cell.angle_beta   90.00
_cell.angle_gamma   90.00
#
_symmetry.space_group_name_H-M   'P 1'
#
loop_
_entity.id
_entity.type
_entity.pdbx_description
1 polymer ?
#
loop_
_entity_poly.entity_id
_entity_poly.type
_entity_poly.pdbx_seq_one_letter_code
_entity_poly.pdbx_strand_id
1 'polypeptide(L)'
;MRILLVSVLLWAQGSASADTFELSRFCPPALRLDDAGRCTLHSQYQAYGSLYDKGVGGLKTGLPPVRDGFTPQQIDLGRLLFFDPLLSRDGSVACSSCHDPALGFSDGRTRSVGVQGTPVQRSAPSLWNVAFLERLLWDGSKQTLEEQLQGPLYAPNEMGGDPQTLLTKLQDNANYRHLFASAFDDQPLALDQVYTALAAFESSLISLNSRYDLYAHGVHSALTANEKEGLNVFRSFVARCAECHTPPLFTNQQIAVLGGKSMQST
;
A
#
# COMPACT_ATOMS: atom_id res chain seq x y z
N MET A 1 -46.25 -61.89 -22.49
CA MET A 1 -45.73 -61.41 -21.19
C MET A 1 -44.52 -60.63 -21.48
N ARG A 2 -44.66 -59.28 -21.53
CA ARG A 2 -43.55 -58.31 -21.85
C ARG A 2 -43.03 -57.77 -20.53
N ILE A 3 -41.75 -58.01 -20.25
CA ILE A 3 -41.03 -57.49 -19.08
C ILE A 3 -40.49 -56.14 -19.44
N LEU A 4 -41.00 -55.12 -18.75
CA LEU A 4 -40.44 -53.72 -18.82
C LEU A 4 -39.22 -53.62 -17.87
N LEU A 5 -38.05 -53.42 -18.44
CA LEU A 5 -36.85 -53.07 -17.71
C LEU A 5 -36.90 -51.55 -17.41
N VAL A 6 -37.03 -51.20 -16.12
CA VAL A 6 -36.92 -49.84 -15.64
C VAL A 6 -35.43 -49.54 -15.39
N SER A 7 -34.83 -48.71 -16.23
CA SER A 7 -33.47 -48.23 -16.04
C SER A 7 -33.48 -47.10 -15.00
N VAL A 8 -32.90 -47.34 -13.83
CA VAL A 8 -32.66 -46.33 -12.80
C VAL A 8 -31.41 -45.56 -13.20
N LEU A 9 -31.60 -44.33 -13.66
CA LEU A 9 -30.51 -43.36 -13.86
C LEU A 9 -30.05 -42.83 -12.50
N LEU A 10 -28.90 -43.29 -12.02
CA LEU A 10 -28.19 -42.70 -10.89
C LEU A 10 -27.60 -41.33 -11.34
N TRP A 11 -28.19 -40.27 -10.88
CA TRP A 11 -27.59 -38.92 -10.98
C TRP A 11 -26.40 -38.87 -10.01
N ALA A 12 -25.19 -38.87 -10.57
CA ALA A 12 -24.00 -38.50 -9.80
C ALA A 12 -24.12 -37.03 -9.44
N GLN A 13 -24.39 -36.75 -8.18
CA GLN A 13 -24.24 -35.40 -7.63
C GLN A 13 -22.74 -35.09 -7.61
N GLY A 14 -22.26 -34.39 -8.64
CA GLY A 14 -20.97 -33.77 -8.64
C GLY A 14 -20.96 -32.69 -7.53
N SER A 15 -20.24 -32.99 -6.46
CA SER A 15 -19.89 -31.98 -5.47
C SER A 15 -19.10 -30.90 -6.23
N ALA A 16 -19.73 -29.75 -6.47
CA ALA A 16 -19.01 -28.56 -6.86
C ALA A 16 -18.03 -28.25 -5.71
N SER A 17 -16.75 -28.53 -5.91
CA SER A 17 -15.70 -27.97 -5.05
C SER A 17 -15.85 -26.45 -5.12
N ALA A 18 -16.18 -25.82 -4.02
CA ALA A 18 -16.08 -24.38 -3.92
C ALA A 18 -14.63 -24.03 -4.27
N ASP A 19 -14.42 -23.24 -5.34
CA ASP A 19 -13.11 -22.71 -5.66
C ASP A 19 -12.62 -21.94 -4.44
N THR A 20 -11.69 -22.53 -3.69
CA THR A 20 -11.04 -21.85 -2.58
C THR A 20 -10.15 -20.78 -3.21
N PHE A 21 -10.45 -19.53 -2.94
CA PHE A 21 -9.61 -18.42 -3.39
C PHE A 21 -8.22 -18.57 -2.75
N GLU A 22 -7.19 -18.66 -3.60
CA GLU A 22 -5.80 -18.77 -3.16
C GLU A 22 -5.10 -17.42 -3.25
N LEU A 23 -4.24 -17.12 -2.26
CA LEU A 23 -3.39 -15.94 -2.26
C LEU A 23 -2.28 -16.07 -3.29
N SER A 24 -1.87 -14.93 -3.87
CA SER A 24 -0.77 -14.86 -4.82
C SER A 24 0.54 -15.39 -4.21
N ARG A 25 1.32 -16.09 -5.03
CA ARG A 25 2.68 -16.54 -4.71
C ARG A 25 3.76 -15.69 -5.38
N PHE A 26 3.35 -14.60 -6.02
CA PHE A 26 4.22 -13.70 -6.77
C PHE A 26 4.30 -12.34 -6.09
N CYS A 27 5.49 -11.77 -6.07
CA CYS A 27 5.68 -10.40 -5.60
C CYS A 27 5.11 -9.39 -6.61
N PRO A 28 4.61 -8.22 -6.14
CA PRO A 28 4.26 -7.08 -6.99
C PRO A 28 5.45 -6.61 -7.84
N PRO A 29 5.21 -5.91 -8.97
CA PRO A 29 6.25 -5.61 -9.98
C PRO A 29 7.50 -4.89 -9.48
N ALA A 30 7.39 -4.07 -8.43
CA ALA A 30 8.53 -3.35 -7.85
C ALA A 30 9.36 -4.20 -6.86
N LEU A 31 8.90 -5.41 -6.57
CA LEU A 31 9.54 -6.31 -5.61
C LEU A 31 9.96 -7.60 -6.30
N ARG A 32 10.95 -8.27 -5.74
CA ARG A 32 11.44 -9.59 -6.17
C ARG A 32 11.44 -10.55 -5.00
N LEU A 33 11.06 -11.79 -5.27
CA LEU A 33 11.14 -12.87 -4.29
C LEU A 33 12.61 -13.20 -4.01
N ASP A 34 13.00 -13.15 -2.75
CA ASP A 34 14.32 -13.58 -2.28
C ASP A 34 14.35 -15.09 -1.92
N ASP A 35 15.52 -15.58 -1.54
CA ASP A 35 15.72 -17.00 -1.18
C ASP A 35 14.99 -17.40 0.12
N ALA A 36 14.58 -16.43 0.93
CA ALA A 36 13.76 -16.65 2.12
C ALA A 36 12.27 -16.61 1.86
N GLY A 37 11.84 -16.49 0.59
CA GLY A 37 10.43 -16.40 0.21
C GLY A 37 9.77 -15.07 0.51
N ARG A 38 10.54 -13.99 0.59
CA ARG A 38 10.07 -12.64 0.90
C ARG A 38 10.22 -11.71 -0.29
N CYS A 39 9.29 -10.78 -0.43
CA CYS A 39 9.31 -9.75 -1.46
C CYS A 39 10.19 -8.57 -1.01
N THR A 40 11.33 -8.39 -1.65
CA THR A 40 12.29 -7.33 -1.39
C THR A 40 12.37 -6.36 -2.56
N LEU A 41 12.71 -5.10 -2.28
CA LEU A 41 12.78 -4.04 -3.30
C LEU A 41 13.71 -4.42 -4.44
N HIS A 42 13.19 -4.35 -5.67
CA HIS A 42 13.96 -4.47 -6.89
C HIS A 42 13.85 -3.17 -7.69
N SER A 43 14.91 -2.38 -7.67
CA SER A 43 14.92 -1.04 -8.26
C SER A 43 16.26 -0.78 -8.96
N GLN A 44 16.26 0.15 -9.91
CA GLN A 44 17.47 0.70 -10.48
C GLN A 44 18.26 1.59 -9.51
N TYR A 45 17.65 1.99 -8.39
CA TYR A 45 18.28 2.74 -7.32
C TYR A 45 19.10 1.80 -6.43
N GLN A 46 20.30 1.49 -6.85
CA GLN A 46 21.24 0.68 -6.07
C GLN A 46 22.20 1.57 -5.27
N ALA A 47 22.78 1.02 -4.23
CA ALA A 47 23.91 1.66 -3.56
C ALA A 47 25.12 1.68 -4.52
N TYR A 48 25.60 2.86 -4.85
CA TYR A 48 26.78 3.03 -5.71
C TYR A 48 28.00 3.38 -4.85
N GLY A 49 29.11 2.71 -5.12
CA GLY A 49 30.41 3.09 -4.54
C GLY A 49 30.94 4.41 -5.10
N SER A 50 30.45 4.84 -6.26
CA SER A 50 30.76 6.12 -6.89
C SER A 50 29.61 6.58 -7.75
N LEU A 51 29.34 7.87 -7.79
CA LEU A 51 28.35 8.50 -8.67
C LEU A 51 28.89 8.78 -10.07
N TYR A 52 30.15 8.45 -10.34
CA TYR A 52 30.86 8.90 -11.54
C TYR A 52 30.20 8.43 -12.84
N ASP A 53 29.68 7.21 -12.90
CA ASP A 53 29.06 6.62 -14.11
C ASP A 53 27.57 6.30 -13.91
N LYS A 54 26.92 6.94 -12.96
CA LYS A 54 25.55 6.59 -12.56
C LYS A 54 24.59 7.75 -12.73
N GLY A 55 23.85 7.73 -13.83
CA GLY A 55 22.81 8.70 -14.10
C GLY A 55 23.31 10.09 -14.48
N VAL A 56 22.46 11.09 -14.34
CA VAL A 56 22.74 12.49 -14.62
C VAL A 56 23.39 13.14 -13.40
N GLY A 57 24.56 13.73 -13.60
CA GLY A 57 25.32 14.34 -12.52
C GLY A 57 24.51 15.33 -11.68
N GLY A 58 24.68 15.24 -10.37
CA GLY A 58 24.00 16.11 -9.39
C GLY A 58 22.57 15.69 -9.06
N LEU A 59 22.02 14.62 -9.63
CA LEU A 59 20.77 14.01 -9.16
C LEU A 59 21.05 13.01 -8.05
N LYS A 60 20.22 13.03 -7.00
CA LYS A 60 20.31 12.04 -5.92
C LYS A 60 19.78 10.71 -6.44
N THR A 61 20.61 9.67 -6.39
CA THR A 61 20.28 8.32 -6.88
C THR A 61 20.14 7.28 -5.76
N GLY A 62 20.37 7.66 -4.51
CA GLY A 62 20.15 6.79 -3.34
C GLY A 62 18.74 6.88 -2.80
N LEU A 63 18.22 5.77 -2.30
CA LEU A 63 16.95 5.67 -1.58
C LEU A 63 17.18 5.63 -0.06
N PRO A 64 16.26 6.14 0.76
CA PRO A 64 16.23 5.84 2.18
C PRO A 64 15.92 4.35 2.42
N PRO A 65 16.04 3.86 3.67
CA PRO A 65 15.58 2.52 4.02
C PRO A 65 14.13 2.29 3.58
N VAL A 66 13.85 1.09 3.11
CA VAL A 66 12.53 0.69 2.66
C VAL A 66 11.93 -0.32 3.62
N ARG A 67 10.63 -0.25 3.83
CA ARG A 67 9.87 -1.28 4.52
C ARG A 67 9.44 -2.34 3.50
N ASP A 68 10.14 -3.45 3.49
CA ASP A 68 9.87 -4.60 2.62
C ASP A 68 10.06 -5.93 3.39
N GLY A 69 10.20 -7.05 2.70
CA GLY A 69 10.45 -8.34 3.33
C GLY A 69 9.20 -9.09 3.78
N PHE A 70 8.02 -8.70 3.28
CA PHE A 70 6.77 -9.45 3.47
C PHE A 70 6.66 -10.61 2.48
N THR A 71 5.89 -11.65 2.85
CA THR A 71 5.59 -12.72 1.89
C THR A 71 4.59 -12.25 0.82
N PRO A 72 4.59 -12.87 -0.38
CA PRO A 72 3.57 -12.58 -1.39
C PRO A 72 2.14 -12.74 -0.87
N GLN A 73 1.91 -13.75 -0.02
CA GLN A 73 0.61 -14.04 0.57
C GLN A 73 0.16 -12.94 1.54
N GLN A 74 1.07 -12.40 2.38
CA GLN A 74 0.77 -11.26 3.26
C GLN A 74 0.39 -10.02 2.45
N ILE A 75 1.11 -9.74 1.37
CA ILE A 75 0.82 -8.60 0.49
C ILE A 75 -0.55 -8.76 -0.18
N ASP A 76 -0.85 -9.95 -0.70
CA ASP A 76 -2.10 -10.19 -1.41
C ASP A 76 -3.31 -10.24 -0.46
N LEU A 77 -3.15 -10.80 0.75
CA LEU A 77 -4.15 -10.70 1.81
C LEU A 77 -4.43 -9.22 2.16
N GLY A 78 -3.37 -8.42 2.32
CA GLY A 78 -3.50 -6.99 2.57
C GLY A 78 -4.24 -6.26 1.46
N ARG A 79 -3.98 -6.62 0.19
CA ARG A 79 -4.74 -6.11 -0.95
C ARG A 79 -6.23 -6.43 -0.84
N LEU A 80 -6.58 -7.67 -0.52
CA LEU A 80 -7.99 -8.05 -0.34
C LEU A 80 -8.65 -7.25 0.77
N LEU A 81 -8.01 -7.15 1.93
CA LEU A 81 -8.51 -6.36 3.07
C LEU A 81 -8.66 -4.87 2.72
N PHE A 82 -7.74 -4.30 1.95
CA PHE A 82 -7.75 -2.89 1.56
C PHE A 82 -8.97 -2.51 0.71
N PHE A 83 -9.45 -3.43 -0.11
CA PHE A 83 -10.62 -3.22 -0.98
C PHE A 83 -11.93 -3.74 -0.36
N ASP A 84 -11.90 -4.39 0.80
CA ASP A 84 -13.08 -4.97 1.42
C ASP A 84 -13.75 -4.01 2.41
N PRO A 85 -15.00 -3.60 2.18
CA PRO A 85 -15.73 -2.75 3.11
C PRO A 85 -16.11 -3.45 4.43
N LEU A 86 -15.93 -4.76 4.54
CA LEU A 86 -16.18 -5.54 5.77
C LEU A 86 -15.43 -4.97 6.98
N LEU A 87 -14.28 -4.32 6.76
CA LEU A 87 -13.47 -3.73 7.83
C LEU A 87 -14.13 -2.52 8.47
N SER A 88 -15.06 -1.84 7.79
CA SER A 88 -15.78 -0.72 8.38
C SER A 88 -16.93 -1.18 9.29
N ARG A 89 -17.37 -0.28 10.16
CA ARG A 89 -18.43 -0.56 11.12
C ARG A 89 -19.70 -1.09 10.45
N ASP A 90 -20.12 -0.44 9.39
CA ASP A 90 -21.40 -0.67 8.70
C ASP A 90 -21.23 -1.31 7.30
N GLY A 91 -20.03 -1.67 6.90
CA GLY A 91 -19.76 -2.26 5.60
C GLY A 91 -19.91 -1.28 4.42
N SER A 92 -19.87 0.04 4.65
CA SER A 92 -20.11 1.04 3.61
C SER A 92 -18.85 1.61 2.96
N VAL A 93 -17.70 1.54 3.63
CA VAL A 93 -16.42 2.08 3.15
C VAL A 93 -15.28 1.07 3.32
N ALA A 94 -14.35 1.09 2.39
CA ALA A 94 -13.07 0.38 2.44
C ALA A 94 -11.92 1.40 2.45
N CYS A 95 -10.67 0.96 2.63
CA CYS A 95 -9.50 1.84 2.49
C CYS A 95 -9.48 2.50 1.10
N SER A 96 -9.83 1.73 0.07
CA SER A 96 -9.92 2.19 -1.32
C SER A 96 -10.99 3.28 -1.56
N SER A 97 -11.93 3.49 -0.62
CA SER A 97 -12.91 4.57 -0.73
C SER A 97 -12.28 5.97 -0.59
N CYS A 98 -11.16 6.04 0.17
CA CYS A 98 -10.37 7.26 0.36
C CYS A 98 -9.00 7.19 -0.34
N HIS A 99 -8.56 5.99 -0.71
CA HIS A 99 -7.29 5.75 -1.40
C HIS A 99 -7.53 5.02 -2.72
N ASP A 100 -8.16 5.73 -3.69
CA ASP A 100 -8.51 5.20 -5.01
C ASP A 100 -7.24 5.04 -5.86
N PRO A 101 -6.94 3.83 -6.38
CA PRO A 101 -5.82 3.60 -7.29
C PRO A 101 -5.83 4.50 -8.53
N ALA A 102 -7.01 4.81 -9.07
CA ALA A 102 -7.17 5.68 -10.25
C ALA A 102 -6.80 7.14 -9.96
N LEU A 103 -6.80 7.55 -8.69
CA LEU A 103 -6.43 8.89 -8.23
C LEU A 103 -5.07 8.89 -7.49
N GLY A 104 -4.20 7.93 -7.79
CA GLY A 104 -2.89 7.82 -7.16
C GLY A 104 -2.95 7.40 -5.69
N PHE A 105 -3.93 6.59 -5.32
CA PHE A 105 -4.23 6.20 -3.94
C PHE A 105 -4.54 7.39 -3.01
N SER A 106 -5.20 8.40 -3.56
CA SER A 106 -5.88 9.50 -2.88
C SER A 106 -7.34 9.50 -3.32
N ASP A 107 -8.19 10.43 -2.88
CA ASP A 107 -9.58 10.53 -3.34
C ASP A 107 -9.87 11.82 -4.15
N GLY A 108 -8.87 12.67 -4.33
CA GLY A 108 -8.99 13.93 -5.06
C GLY A 108 -9.91 14.96 -4.38
N ARG A 109 -10.27 14.77 -3.11
CA ARG A 109 -11.15 15.64 -2.34
C ARG A 109 -10.37 16.51 -1.37
N THR A 110 -10.94 17.65 -1.02
CA THR A 110 -10.39 18.50 0.06
C THR A 110 -10.55 17.85 1.43
N ARG A 111 -11.58 17.01 1.59
CA ARG A 111 -11.85 16.19 2.77
C ARG A 111 -12.45 14.87 2.30
N SER A 112 -11.91 13.77 2.75
CA SER A 112 -12.45 12.43 2.49
C SER A 112 -13.79 12.24 3.20
N VAL A 113 -14.53 11.21 2.82
CA VAL A 113 -15.84 10.90 3.38
C VAL A 113 -15.85 9.48 3.92
N GLY A 114 -16.05 9.35 5.22
CA GLY A 114 -16.11 8.08 5.91
C GLY A 114 -17.52 7.52 6.03
N VAL A 115 -17.72 6.62 7.00
CA VAL A 115 -18.99 5.96 7.26
C VAL A 115 -20.13 6.97 7.45
N GLN A 116 -21.34 6.60 7.03
CA GLN A 116 -22.54 7.43 7.07
C GLN A 116 -22.40 8.77 6.33
N GLY A 117 -21.48 8.87 5.37
CA GLY A 117 -21.25 10.10 4.62
C GLY A 117 -20.59 11.23 5.41
N THR A 118 -19.96 10.92 6.53
CA THR A 118 -19.36 11.92 7.43
C THR A 118 -18.04 12.44 6.85
N PRO A 119 -17.88 13.76 6.63
CA PRO A 119 -16.60 14.32 6.21
C PRO A 119 -15.54 14.18 7.30
N VAL A 120 -14.34 13.73 6.90
CA VAL A 120 -13.18 13.71 7.80
C VAL A 120 -12.46 15.06 7.83
N GLN A 121 -11.49 15.23 8.71
CA GLN A 121 -10.84 16.53 8.90
C GLN A 121 -9.85 16.90 7.79
N ARG A 122 -9.29 15.90 7.10
CA ARG A 122 -8.21 16.07 6.11
C ARG A 122 -8.51 15.29 4.83
N SER A 123 -7.80 15.64 3.76
CA SER A 123 -7.75 14.83 2.52
C SER A 123 -6.92 13.57 2.75
N ALA A 124 -7.25 12.51 2.02
CA ALA A 124 -6.43 11.31 1.97
C ALA A 124 -5.13 11.57 1.19
N PRO A 125 -3.95 11.37 1.78
CA PRO A 125 -2.70 11.47 1.06
C PRO A 125 -2.54 10.29 0.10
N SER A 126 -1.70 10.45 -0.92
CA SER A 126 -1.27 9.33 -1.76
C SER A 126 -0.49 8.30 -0.93
N LEU A 127 -0.70 7.01 -1.23
CA LEU A 127 0.06 5.92 -0.62
C LEU A 127 1.27 5.48 -1.46
N TRP A 128 1.51 6.09 -2.63
CA TRP A 128 2.70 5.78 -3.41
C TRP A 128 3.98 6.04 -2.62
N ASN A 129 4.86 5.04 -2.60
CA ASN A 129 6.16 5.10 -1.93
C ASN A 129 6.09 5.28 -0.39
N VAL A 130 4.96 5.00 0.24
CA VAL A 130 4.80 5.12 1.70
C VAL A 130 5.78 4.25 2.47
N ALA A 131 6.26 3.15 1.86
CA ALA A 131 7.27 2.25 2.43
C ALA A 131 8.61 2.93 2.77
N PHE A 132 8.89 4.12 2.20
CA PHE A 132 10.11 4.87 2.44
C PHE A 132 9.97 5.98 3.49
N LEU A 133 8.77 6.19 4.02
CA LEU A 133 8.51 7.27 4.97
C LEU A 133 8.86 6.83 6.40
N GLU A 134 9.72 7.58 7.07
CA GLU A 134 10.10 7.36 8.47
C GLU A 134 9.03 7.87 9.44
N ARG A 135 8.19 8.80 8.99
CA ARG A 135 7.12 9.42 9.77
C ARG A 135 5.86 9.49 8.94
N LEU A 136 4.76 9.16 9.55
CA LEU A 136 3.43 9.09 8.94
C LEU A 136 2.50 10.12 9.57
N LEU A 137 1.43 10.45 8.86
CA LEU A 137 0.52 11.55 9.12
C LEU A 137 1.18 12.92 8.92
N TRP A 138 0.36 13.96 8.80
CA TRP A 138 0.81 15.33 8.57
C TRP A 138 1.70 15.87 9.70
N ASP A 139 1.42 15.46 10.91
CA ASP A 139 2.16 15.85 12.13
C ASP A 139 3.33 14.93 12.47
N GLY A 140 3.55 13.85 11.70
CA GLY A 140 4.60 12.88 11.94
C GLY A 140 4.44 12.08 13.22
N SER A 141 3.24 11.97 13.75
CA SER A 141 2.96 11.35 15.05
C SER A 141 3.06 9.83 15.03
N LYS A 142 3.05 9.21 13.85
CA LYS A 142 3.17 7.75 13.70
C LYS A 142 4.50 7.37 13.06
N GLN A 143 5.06 6.24 13.50
CA GLN A 143 6.35 5.73 13.03
C GLN A 143 6.21 4.46 12.18
N THR A 144 5.12 3.72 12.35
CA THR A 144 4.87 2.49 11.59
C THR A 144 3.50 2.54 10.93
N LEU A 145 3.35 1.83 9.81
CA LEU A 145 2.06 1.71 9.13
C LEU A 145 1.03 1.00 10.02
N GLU A 146 1.45 -0.01 10.78
CA GLU A 146 0.57 -0.73 11.71
C GLU A 146 -0.01 0.17 12.82
N GLU A 147 0.76 1.14 13.28
CA GLU A 147 0.25 2.15 14.23
C GLU A 147 -0.68 3.16 13.55
N GLN A 148 -0.36 3.53 12.30
CA GLN A 148 -1.13 4.51 11.55
C GLN A 148 -2.49 3.94 11.15
N LEU A 149 -2.55 2.71 10.67
CA LEU A 149 -3.76 2.01 10.22
C LEU A 149 -4.85 1.93 11.30
N GLN A 150 -4.49 1.88 12.57
CA GLN A 150 -5.45 1.86 13.67
C GLN A 150 -6.27 3.16 13.77
N GLY A 151 -5.71 4.28 13.31
CA GLY A 151 -6.43 5.54 13.23
C GLY A 151 -7.68 5.43 12.36
N PRO A 152 -7.55 5.28 11.04
CA PRO A 152 -8.70 5.21 10.13
C PRO A 152 -9.60 4.02 10.38
N LEU A 153 -9.09 2.86 10.81
CA LEU A 153 -9.93 1.70 11.13
C LEU A 153 -10.93 1.99 12.24
N TYR A 154 -10.53 2.75 13.26
CA TYR A 154 -11.31 2.91 14.49
C TYR A 154 -11.86 4.33 14.71
N ALA A 155 -11.42 5.32 13.96
CA ALA A 155 -11.96 6.67 14.04
C ALA A 155 -13.45 6.68 13.67
N PRO A 156 -14.33 7.22 14.55
CA PRO A 156 -15.80 7.15 14.35
C PRO A 156 -16.30 7.79 13.05
N ASN A 157 -15.57 8.76 12.51
CA ASN A 157 -15.88 9.50 11.29
C ASN A 157 -15.10 9.00 10.05
N GLU A 158 -14.28 7.95 10.19
CA GLU A 158 -13.58 7.30 9.07
C GLU A 158 -14.21 5.93 8.82
N MET A 159 -13.59 4.81 9.22
CA MET A 159 -14.19 3.48 9.08
C MET A 159 -15.06 3.09 10.29
N GLY A 160 -14.89 3.75 11.43
CA GLY A 160 -15.74 3.65 12.62
C GLY A 160 -15.78 2.27 13.26
N GLY A 161 -14.79 1.42 12.99
CA GLY A 161 -14.71 0.06 13.51
C GLY A 161 -14.46 -0.02 15.00
N ASP A 162 -14.56 -1.24 15.52
CA ASP A 162 -14.18 -1.62 16.86
C ASP A 162 -13.25 -2.85 16.76
N PRO A 163 -12.11 -2.89 17.47
CA PRO A 163 -11.13 -3.95 17.33
C PRO A 163 -11.71 -5.36 17.54
N GLN A 164 -12.50 -5.54 18.58
CA GLN A 164 -13.08 -6.84 18.91
C GLN A 164 -14.12 -7.28 17.89
N THR A 165 -14.97 -6.34 17.46
CA THR A 165 -15.99 -6.58 16.41
C THR A 165 -15.33 -6.93 15.08
N LEU A 166 -14.26 -6.23 14.70
CA LEU A 166 -13.49 -6.50 13.49
C LEU A 166 -12.90 -7.91 13.53
N LEU A 167 -12.24 -8.26 14.64
CA LEU A 167 -11.64 -9.59 14.80
C LEU A 167 -12.71 -10.68 14.68
N THR A 168 -13.86 -10.51 15.34
CA THR A 168 -14.97 -11.46 15.29
C THR A 168 -15.51 -11.61 13.87
N LYS A 169 -15.74 -10.52 13.12
CA LYS A 169 -16.17 -10.56 11.72
C LYS A 169 -15.22 -11.39 10.84
N LEU A 170 -13.92 -11.24 11.02
CA LEU A 170 -12.92 -11.98 10.25
C LEU A 170 -12.86 -13.45 10.68
N GLN A 171 -12.96 -13.73 11.98
CA GLN A 171 -12.97 -15.10 12.53
C GLN A 171 -14.23 -15.88 12.14
N ASP A 172 -15.37 -15.23 12.01
CA ASP A 172 -16.63 -15.88 11.58
C ASP A 172 -16.66 -16.14 10.07
N ASN A 173 -15.85 -15.44 9.29
CA ASN A 173 -15.77 -15.61 7.84
C ASN A 173 -14.81 -16.76 7.47
N ALA A 174 -15.35 -17.84 6.91
CA ALA A 174 -14.56 -19.03 6.56
C ALA A 174 -13.45 -18.75 5.53
N ASN A 175 -13.71 -17.84 4.56
CA ASN A 175 -12.71 -17.45 3.58
C ASN A 175 -11.55 -16.71 4.23
N TYR A 176 -11.82 -15.74 5.10
CA TYR A 176 -10.75 -15.03 5.79
C TYR A 176 -9.96 -15.94 6.72
N ARG A 177 -10.59 -16.84 7.45
CA ARG A 177 -9.84 -17.83 8.25
C ARG A 177 -8.84 -18.61 7.41
N HIS A 178 -9.26 -19.08 6.23
CA HIS A 178 -8.38 -19.80 5.31
C HIS A 178 -7.24 -18.91 4.77
N LEU A 179 -7.56 -17.68 4.35
CA LEU A 179 -6.57 -16.74 3.81
C LEU A 179 -5.54 -16.32 4.87
N PHE A 180 -5.97 -16.04 6.11
CA PHE A 180 -5.05 -15.73 7.20
C PHE A 180 -4.17 -16.93 7.57
N ALA A 181 -4.72 -18.14 7.64
CA ALA A 181 -3.94 -19.35 7.85
C ALA A 181 -2.84 -19.51 6.78
N SER A 182 -3.18 -19.30 5.51
CA SER A 182 -2.23 -19.35 4.39
C SER A 182 -1.15 -18.26 4.44
N ALA A 183 -1.47 -17.05 4.92
CA ALA A 183 -0.53 -15.92 4.96
C ALA A 183 0.36 -15.90 6.20
N PHE A 184 -0.05 -16.58 7.28
CA PHE A 184 0.60 -16.55 8.60
C PHE A 184 0.86 -17.95 9.20
N ASP A 185 1.15 -18.94 8.36
CA ASP A 185 1.61 -20.27 8.76
C ASP A 185 0.69 -20.93 9.81
N ASP A 186 -0.61 -20.92 9.57
CA ASP A 186 -1.65 -21.50 10.45
C ASP A 186 -1.71 -20.90 11.87
N GLN A 187 -1.10 -19.72 12.10
CA GLN A 187 -1.24 -19.03 13.38
C GLN A 187 -2.69 -18.57 13.60
N PRO A 188 -3.18 -18.59 14.84
CA PRO A 188 -4.52 -18.08 15.16
C PRO A 188 -4.69 -16.63 14.68
N LEU A 189 -5.83 -16.34 14.02
CA LEU A 189 -6.13 -15.02 13.50
C LEU A 189 -6.20 -14.00 14.64
N ALA A 190 -5.36 -12.96 14.53
CA ALA A 190 -5.22 -11.87 15.48
C ALA A 190 -5.16 -10.51 14.76
N LEU A 191 -5.45 -9.42 15.47
CA LEU A 191 -5.46 -8.07 14.91
C LEU A 191 -4.09 -7.64 14.36
N ASP A 192 -2.99 -8.04 14.98
CA ASP A 192 -1.65 -7.71 14.51
C ASP A 192 -1.39 -8.26 13.10
N GLN A 193 -1.95 -9.41 12.76
CA GLN A 193 -1.88 -9.97 11.41
C GLN A 193 -2.68 -9.12 10.41
N VAL A 194 -3.82 -8.55 10.82
CA VAL A 194 -4.61 -7.63 9.98
C VAL A 194 -3.78 -6.39 9.65
N TYR A 195 -3.17 -5.78 10.67
CA TYR A 195 -2.33 -4.59 10.48
C TYR A 195 -1.09 -4.91 9.65
N THR A 196 -0.45 -6.05 9.89
CA THR A 196 0.71 -6.50 9.11
C THR A 196 0.35 -6.72 7.65
N ALA A 197 -0.77 -7.38 7.35
CA ALA A 197 -1.19 -7.62 5.98
C ALA A 197 -1.51 -6.30 5.24
N LEU A 198 -2.26 -5.39 5.86
CA LEU A 198 -2.54 -4.07 5.29
C LEU A 198 -1.25 -3.28 5.05
N ALA A 199 -0.35 -3.24 6.05
CA ALA A 199 0.95 -2.59 5.94
C ALA A 199 1.83 -3.22 4.84
N ALA A 200 1.76 -4.53 4.65
CA ALA A 200 2.46 -5.24 3.58
C ALA A 200 1.98 -4.80 2.19
N PHE A 201 0.66 -4.69 2.01
CA PHE A 201 0.10 -4.18 0.76
C PHE A 201 0.47 -2.72 0.52
N GLU A 202 0.28 -1.83 1.49
CA GLU A 202 0.65 -0.43 1.36
C GLU A 202 2.14 -0.24 1.09
N SER A 203 3.00 -1.02 1.74
CA SER A 203 4.45 -1.03 1.50
C SER A 203 4.81 -1.50 0.09
N SER A 204 3.97 -2.29 -0.55
CA SER A 204 4.18 -2.75 -1.94
C SER A 204 3.83 -1.71 -3.00
N LEU A 205 3.19 -0.61 -2.63
CA LEU A 205 2.81 0.48 -3.53
C LEU A 205 4.03 1.35 -3.85
N ILE A 206 4.90 0.84 -4.71
CA ILE A 206 6.17 1.47 -5.06
C ILE A 206 6.14 1.93 -6.53
N SER A 207 6.54 3.19 -6.74
CA SER A 207 6.71 3.81 -8.05
C SER A 207 8.09 4.47 -8.16
N LEU A 208 9.02 3.77 -8.80
CA LEU A 208 10.42 4.17 -9.00
C LEU A 208 10.88 3.93 -10.46
N ASN A 209 9.96 3.99 -11.40
CA ASN A 209 10.20 3.76 -12.82
C ASN A 209 9.58 4.87 -13.70
N SER A 210 9.40 6.05 -13.15
CA SER A 210 8.90 7.21 -13.86
C SER A 210 9.89 7.69 -14.93
N ARG A 211 9.45 8.57 -15.82
CA ARG A 211 10.34 9.24 -16.79
C ARG A 211 11.48 10.01 -16.12
N TYR A 212 11.24 10.56 -14.91
CA TYR A 212 12.29 11.15 -14.09
C TYR A 212 13.33 10.11 -13.66
N ASP A 213 12.87 8.96 -13.14
CA ASP A 213 13.77 7.90 -12.67
C ASP A 213 14.66 7.39 -13.81
N LEU A 214 14.08 7.15 -14.98
CA LEU A 214 14.83 6.77 -16.16
C LEU A 214 15.88 7.83 -16.56
N TYR A 215 15.50 9.11 -16.54
CA TYR A 215 16.40 10.20 -16.83
C TYR A 215 17.54 10.28 -15.80
N ALA A 216 17.23 10.21 -14.52
CA ALA A 216 18.20 10.21 -13.44
C ALA A 216 19.26 9.10 -13.57
N HIS A 217 18.87 7.97 -14.18
CA HIS A 217 19.75 6.82 -14.44
C HIS A 217 20.35 6.79 -15.85
N GLY A 218 20.37 7.92 -16.57
CA GLY A 218 21.11 8.09 -17.81
C GLY A 218 20.32 7.88 -19.10
N VAL A 219 19.00 7.63 -19.04
CA VAL A 219 18.15 7.60 -20.23
C VAL A 219 17.79 9.02 -20.63
N HIS A 220 18.71 9.71 -21.30
CA HIS A 220 18.58 11.15 -21.61
C HIS A 220 17.34 11.51 -22.43
N SER A 221 16.80 10.57 -23.22
CA SER A 221 15.58 10.75 -24.03
C SER A 221 14.29 10.64 -23.21
N ALA A 222 14.35 10.20 -21.95
CA ALA A 222 13.16 10.03 -21.11
C ALA A 222 12.45 11.35 -20.78
N LEU A 223 13.18 12.47 -20.78
CA LEU A 223 12.64 13.82 -20.63
C LEU A 223 12.86 14.65 -21.91
N THR A 224 11.86 15.43 -22.29
CA THR A 224 11.94 16.43 -23.35
C THR A 224 12.85 17.59 -22.96
N ALA A 225 13.22 18.44 -23.90
CA ALA A 225 14.03 19.65 -23.62
C ALA A 225 13.34 20.58 -22.60
N ASN A 226 12.04 20.82 -22.76
CA ASN A 226 11.27 21.67 -21.85
C ASN A 226 11.16 21.08 -20.43
N GLU A 227 11.02 19.74 -20.30
CA GLU A 227 10.98 19.08 -18.99
C GLU A 227 12.34 19.14 -18.28
N LYS A 228 13.44 19.05 -19.03
CA LYS A 228 14.80 19.26 -18.48
C LYS A 228 14.99 20.70 -18.00
N GLU A 229 14.52 21.67 -18.78
CA GLU A 229 14.51 23.08 -18.36
C GLU A 229 13.70 23.27 -17.09
N GLY A 230 12.47 22.71 -17.03
CA GLY A 230 11.64 22.70 -15.82
C GLY A 230 12.33 22.06 -14.62
N LEU A 231 13.01 20.93 -14.82
CA LEU A 231 13.80 20.28 -13.77
C LEU A 231 14.96 21.17 -13.28
N ASN A 232 15.63 21.88 -14.18
CA ASN A 232 16.67 22.84 -13.81
C ASN A 232 16.11 24.00 -12.99
N VAL A 233 14.95 24.56 -13.37
CA VAL A 233 14.25 25.58 -12.58
C VAL A 233 13.86 25.04 -11.21
N PHE A 234 13.26 23.86 -11.15
CA PHE A 234 12.86 23.20 -9.91
C PHE A 234 14.02 23.02 -8.91
N ARG A 235 15.23 22.72 -9.44
CA ARG A 235 16.45 22.52 -8.66
C ARG A 235 17.26 23.79 -8.46
N SER A 236 16.86 24.90 -9.09
CA SER A 236 17.63 26.14 -9.06
C SER A 236 17.66 26.77 -7.67
N PHE A 237 18.71 27.49 -7.38
CA PHE A 237 18.83 28.27 -6.17
C PHE A 237 17.75 29.37 -6.05
N VAL A 238 17.18 29.79 -7.17
CA VAL A 238 16.11 30.81 -7.19
C VAL A 238 14.76 30.20 -6.80
N ALA A 239 14.36 29.07 -7.39
CA ALA A 239 13.07 28.44 -7.12
C ALA A 239 13.08 27.62 -5.82
N ARG A 240 14.20 26.97 -5.50
CA ARG A 240 14.46 26.20 -4.27
C ARG A 240 13.47 25.07 -3.96
N CYS A 241 12.68 24.63 -4.94
CA CYS A 241 11.65 23.60 -4.73
C CYS A 241 12.26 22.28 -4.24
N ALA A 242 13.44 21.90 -4.78
CA ALA A 242 14.12 20.65 -4.44
C ALA A 242 14.70 20.60 -3.03
N GLU A 243 14.69 21.71 -2.27
CA GLU A 243 15.12 21.70 -0.87
C GLU A 243 14.12 20.95 0.02
N CYS A 244 12.82 21.07 -0.27
CA CYS A 244 11.77 20.31 0.40
C CYS A 244 11.36 19.09 -0.42
N HIS A 245 11.22 19.24 -1.74
CA HIS A 245 10.87 18.17 -2.66
C HIS A 245 12.12 17.47 -3.21
N THR A 246 12.89 16.85 -2.33
CA THR A 246 14.18 16.23 -2.66
C THR A 246 14.00 14.93 -3.44
N PRO A 247 14.55 14.83 -4.66
CA PRO A 247 14.56 13.55 -5.40
C PRO A 247 15.34 12.45 -4.64
N PRO A 248 15.05 11.16 -4.89
CA PRO A 248 14.13 10.64 -5.89
C PRO A 248 12.67 10.57 -5.45
N LEU A 249 12.37 10.65 -4.16
CA LEU A 249 11.01 10.55 -3.64
C LEU A 249 10.25 11.88 -3.63
N PHE A 250 10.91 12.97 -3.99
CA PHE A 250 10.38 14.34 -3.98
C PHE A 250 9.87 14.78 -2.60
N THR A 251 10.52 14.30 -1.56
CA THR A 251 10.35 14.70 -0.17
C THR A 251 11.70 14.67 0.56
N ASN A 252 11.92 15.57 1.48
CA ASN A 252 13.06 15.51 2.40
C ASN A 252 12.71 14.77 3.70
N GLN A 253 11.48 14.25 3.82
CA GLN A 253 10.93 13.58 4.99
C GLN A 253 11.01 14.42 6.30
N GLN A 254 11.23 15.70 6.17
CA GLN A 254 11.28 16.60 7.33
C GLN A 254 9.87 17.07 7.69
N ILE A 255 9.57 17.04 8.97
CA ILE A 255 8.34 17.59 9.52
C ILE A 255 8.62 19.01 9.92
N ALA A 256 7.82 19.94 9.40
CA ALA A 256 7.97 21.35 9.76
C ALA A 256 7.65 21.55 11.24
N VAL A 257 8.68 21.90 12.01
CA VAL A 257 8.51 22.32 13.41
C VAL A 257 8.32 23.83 13.42
N LEU A 258 7.09 24.29 13.51
CA LEU A 258 6.80 25.71 13.64
C LEU A 258 6.93 26.11 15.13
N GLY A 259 7.98 26.89 15.43
CA GLY A 259 8.13 27.55 16.74
C GLY A 259 8.31 26.61 17.94
N GLY A 260 8.96 25.45 17.75
CA GLY A 260 9.28 24.54 18.87
C GLY A 260 8.07 23.80 19.48
N LYS A 261 6.89 23.94 18.90
CA LYS A 261 5.71 23.15 19.25
C LYS A 261 5.38 22.25 18.07
N SER A 262 5.35 20.91 18.29
CA SER A 262 4.69 20.02 17.35
C SER A 262 3.28 20.54 17.12
N MET A 263 2.82 20.60 15.87
CA MET A 263 1.41 20.90 15.62
C MET A 263 0.57 19.79 16.25
N GLN A 264 0.19 20.00 17.50
CA GLN A 264 -0.85 19.20 18.11
C GLN A 264 -2.14 19.49 17.36
N SER A 265 -2.82 18.43 16.96
CA SER A 265 -4.11 18.42 16.31
C SER A 265 -5.05 19.45 16.95
N THR A 266 -5.42 20.47 16.20
CA THR A 266 -6.65 21.23 16.46
C THR A 266 -7.76 20.67 15.58
#